data_0011d15d53f8441fe35cbe2a036d8036
#
_entry.id   0011d15d53f8441fe35cbe2a036d8036
#
_cell.length_a   1.000
_cell.length_b   1.000
_cell.length_c   1.000
_cell.angle_alpha   90.00
_cell.angle_beta   90.00
_cell.angle_gamma   90.00
#
_symmetry.space_group_name_H-M   'P 1'
#
loop_
_entity.id
_entity.type
_entity.pdbx_description
1 polymer ?
#
loop_
_entity_poly.entity_id
_entity_poly.type
_entity_poly.pdbx_seq_one_letter_code
_entity_poly.pdbx_strand_id
1 'polypeptide(L)'
;MRQEWKCSKVFVETKKAWLSKPRYISSCGGTRSGKTFSNLQLLILVANTRKVTISVVSETMPHLKRGAIRDFQNIMGTEFDETRWNKTDAIYSFPHNGSIIEFFSADSSAKVHGPARDILFLNEAQNIPYDIARQLFVRTSERILIDYNPTHSFWVNERVEPREDCVCIHSTFKDNCDCSTGETFLSPEQVREIESNQTDINWWRVYGLGLVGQLEGLIFPDFEQIDILPDGLVETYGQDYGFTNDPSTMIHTKIDTARKALYFDEVYYRKGMLNADMAREMESAGVPKRGAPIFGDCAEPKTIAELCTYGYNVQPCYKATRKAEQLQEMKGWKIYVTKRSLNLIRELRGYVWQTDKDGKQLNEPIGVNDHTLDAARYSVTSWLYQYRGRGQYCFR
;
A
#
# COMPACT_ATOMS: atom_id res chain seq x y z
N MET A 1 7.17 -45.13 -4.59
CA MET A 1 6.61 -44.70 -3.30
C MET A 1 6.04 -43.32 -3.53
N ARG A 2 4.76 -43.08 -3.25
CA ARG A 2 4.21 -41.71 -3.31
C ARG A 2 4.91 -40.90 -2.20
N GLN A 3 5.43 -39.71 -2.55
CA GLN A 3 6.02 -38.83 -1.56
C GLN A 3 4.92 -38.35 -0.61
N GLU A 4 5.04 -38.68 0.67
CA GLU A 4 4.15 -38.13 1.71
C GLU A 4 4.56 -36.71 2.02
N TRP A 5 3.67 -35.78 1.73
CA TRP A 5 3.90 -34.38 2.08
C TRP A 5 3.59 -34.12 3.53
N LYS A 6 4.52 -33.53 4.22
CA LYS A 6 4.25 -32.94 5.53
C LYS A 6 3.40 -31.68 5.34
N CYS A 7 2.30 -31.60 6.04
CA CYS A 7 1.36 -30.49 5.96
C CYS A 7 1.56 -29.53 7.15
N SER A 8 1.81 -28.25 6.85
CA SER A 8 1.83 -27.22 7.89
C SER A 8 0.42 -26.83 8.32
N LYS A 9 0.30 -26.19 9.49
CA LYS A 9 -0.96 -25.54 9.90
C LYS A 9 -1.41 -24.52 8.84
N VAL A 10 -0.47 -23.76 8.29
CA VAL A 10 -0.73 -22.77 7.24
C VAL A 10 -1.30 -23.43 5.98
N PHE A 11 -0.79 -24.60 5.59
CA PHE A 11 -1.35 -25.36 4.46
C PHE A 11 -2.79 -25.80 4.73
N VAL A 12 -3.09 -26.26 5.95
CA VAL A 12 -4.45 -26.67 6.33
C VAL A 12 -5.44 -25.51 6.21
N GLU A 13 -5.06 -24.31 6.71
CA GLU A 13 -5.90 -23.12 6.60
C GLU A 13 -6.01 -22.64 5.14
N THR A 14 -4.94 -22.70 4.36
CA THR A 14 -4.98 -22.37 2.91
C THR A 14 -5.92 -23.32 2.16
N LYS A 15 -5.87 -24.62 2.45
CA LYS A 15 -6.77 -25.60 1.85
C LYS A 15 -8.23 -25.39 2.28
N LYS A 16 -8.47 -25.04 3.54
CA LYS A 16 -9.81 -24.73 4.06
C LYS A 16 -10.39 -23.48 3.37
N ALA A 17 -9.57 -22.40 3.25
CA ALA A 17 -9.94 -21.23 2.49
C ALA A 17 -10.25 -21.54 1.03
N TRP A 18 -9.44 -22.40 0.40
CA TRP A 18 -9.69 -22.85 -0.98
C TRP A 18 -11.04 -23.57 -1.12
N LEU A 19 -11.42 -24.40 -0.18
CA LEU A 19 -12.68 -25.17 -0.22
C LEU A 19 -13.91 -24.27 -0.04
N SER A 20 -13.81 -23.11 0.59
CA SER A 20 -14.93 -22.15 0.69
C SER A 20 -15.17 -21.35 -0.60
N LYS A 21 -14.35 -21.56 -1.63
CA LYS A 21 -14.50 -21.03 -2.99
C LYS A 21 -14.51 -19.49 -3.08
N PRO A 22 -13.68 -18.74 -2.35
CA PRO A 22 -13.60 -17.29 -2.54
C PRO A 22 -12.92 -16.95 -3.88
N ARG A 23 -13.07 -15.72 -4.33
CA ARG A 23 -12.31 -15.19 -5.48
C ARG A 23 -10.85 -14.93 -5.10
N TYR A 24 -10.61 -14.39 -3.90
CA TYR A 24 -9.30 -14.03 -3.38
C TYR A 24 -8.97 -14.81 -2.11
N ILE A 25 -7.72 -15.26 -2.03
CA ILE A 25 -7.12 -15.79 -0.79
C ILE A 25 -5.89 -14.98 -0.51
N SER A 26 -5.91 -14.17 0.55
CA SER A 26 -4.82 -13.32 0.99
C SER A 26 -4.09 -13.98 2.15
N SER A 27 -2.82 -14.32 1.96
CA SER A 27 -1.94 -14.94 2.96
C SER A 27 -0.95 -13.92 3.49
N CYS A 28 -1.32 -13.20 4.55
CA CYS A 28 -0.49 -12.26 5.28
C CYS A 28 0.32 -12.98 6.35
N GLY A 29 1.57 -12.58 6.57
CA GLY A 29 2.28 -13.14 7.72
C GLY A 29 3.75 -12.81 7.80
N GLY A 30 4.36 -13.21 8.93
CA GLY A 30 5.76 -13.00 9.22
C GLY A 30 6.72 -13.81 8.34
N THR A 31 8.01 -13.59 8.57
CA THR A 31 9.06 -14.37 7.88
C THR A 31 8.97 -15.84 8.29
N ARG A 32 9.36 -16.74 7.38
CA ARG A 32 9.39 -18.20 7.63
C ARG A 32 8.06 -18.80 8.11
N SER A 33 6.92 -18.13 7.90
CA SER A 33 5.62 -18.67 8.27
C SER A 33 5.09 -19.79 7.35
N GLY A 34 5.76 -20.03 6.22
CA GLY A 34 5.39 -21.10 5.28
C GLY A 34 4.29 -20.72 4.28
N LYS A 35 3.92 -19.43 4.15
CA LYS A 35 2.88 -18.92 3.22
C LYS A 35 3.09 -19.39 1.79
N THR A 36 4.22 -19.01 1.20
CA THR A 36 4.56 -19.32 -0.20
C THR A 36 4.57 -20.82 -0.45
N PHE A 37 5.22 -21.57 0.45
CA PHE A 37 5.30 -23.03 0.37
C PHE A 37 3.91 -23.67 0.40
N SER A 38 3.03 -23.25 1.32
CA SER A 38 1.66 -23.76 1.44
C SER A 38 0.79 -23.43 0.23
N ASN A 39 0.90 -22.23 -0.31
CA ASN A 39 0.22 -21.85 -1.55
C ASN A 39 0.68 -22.71 -2.73
N LEU A 40 1.99 -22.91 -2.90
CA LEU A 40 2.54 -23.76 -3.96
C LEU A 40 2.13 -25.23 -3.80
N GLN A 41 2.15 -25.79 -2.58
CA GLN A 41 1.63 -27.14 -2.32
C GLN A 41 0.18 -27.29 -2.80
N LEU A 42 -0.68 -26.33 -2.47
CA LEU A 42 -2.07 -26.32 -2.91
C LEU A 42 -2.18 -26.26 -4.43
N LEU A 43 -1.41 -25.38 -5.09
CA LEU A 43 -1.45 -25.21 -6.55
C LEU A 43 -0.97 -26.47 -7.29
N ILE A 44 0.06 -27.15 -6.77
CA ILE A 44 0.52 -28.44 -7.32
C ILE A 44 -0.58 -29.51 -7.19
N LEU A 45 -1.27 -29.59 -6.04
CA LEU A 45 -2.40 -30.50 -5.87
C LEU A 45 -3.52 -30.24 -6.89
N VAL A 46 -3.87 -28.96 -7.08
CA VAL A 46 -4.90 -28.55 -8.04
C VAL A 46 -4.49 -28.91 -9.47
N ALA A 47 -3.23 -28.62 -9.86
CA ALA A 47 -2.70 -28.95 -11.18
C ALA A 47 -2.65 -30.45 -11.44
N ASN A 48 -2.49 -31.28 -10.40
CA ASN A 48 -2.53 -32.74 -10.53
C ASN A 48 -3.96 -33.32 -10.61
N THR A 49 -4.97 -32.61 -10.10
CA THR A 49 -6.33 -33.13 -10.01
C THR A 49 -7.22 -32.81 -11.21
N ARG A 50 -6.97 -31.71 -11.88
CA ARG A 50 -7.76 -31.25 -13.04
C ARG A 50 -6.92 -30.41 -14.00
N LYS A 51 -7.34 -30.30 -15.24
CA LYS A 51 -6.72 -29.41 -16.22
C LYS A 51 -6.87 -27.93 -15.76
N VAL A 52 -5.74 -27.21 -15.64
CA VAL A 52 -5.71 -25.82 -15.20
C VAL A 52 -4.43 -25.13 -15.65
N THR A 53 -4.55 -23.85 -16.00
CA THR A 53 -3.42 -22.95 -16.24
C THR A 53 -3.21 -22.08 -15.02
N ILE A 54 -2.05 -22.20 -14.38
CA ILE A 54 -1.68 -21.46 -13.17
C ILE A 54 -0.51 -20.56 -13.48
N SER A 55 -0.63 -19.26 -13.16
CA SER A 55 0.48 -18.30 -13.25
C SER A 55 0.95 -17.91 -11.87
N VAL A 56 2.23 -18.06 -11.60
CA VAL A 56 2.92 -17.59 -10.41
C VAL A 56 3.74 -16.35 -10.77
N VAL A 57 3.44 -15.22 -10.17
CA VAL A 57 4.01 -13.92 -10.51
C VAL A 57 4.66 -13.27 -9.30
N SER A 58 5.86 -12.75 -9.47
CA SER A 58 6.56 -11.91 -8.48
C SER A 58 7.13 -10.68 -9.18
N GLU A 59 7.72 -9.76 -8.43
CA GLU A 59 8.28 -8.52 -8.96
C GLU A 59 9.29 -8.77 -10.10
N THR A 60 10.30 -9.63 -9.84
CA THR A 60 11.40 -9.90 -10.79
C THR A 60 11.67 -11.40 -10.97
N MET A 61 12.20 -11.79 -12.14
CA MET A 61 12.57 -13.18 -12.41
C MET A 61 13.71 -13.71 -11.51
N PRO A 62 14.75 -12.95 -11.15
CA PRO A 62 15.74 -13.40 -10.17
C PRO A 62 15.14 -13.74 -8.82
N HIS A 63 14.11 -12.98 -8.38
CA HIS A 63 13.39 -13.22 -7.15
C HIS A 63 12.60 -14.53 -7.22
N LEU A 64 11.84 -14.75 -8.28
CA LEU A 64 11.13 -16.02 -8.54
C LEU A 64 12.08 -17.22 -8.50
N LYS A 65 13.23 -17.14 -9.17
CA LYS A 65 14.21 -18.25 -9.25
C LYS A 65 14.76 -18.61 -7.87
N ARG A 66 15.03 -17.63 -7.01
CA ARG A 66 15.58 -17.85 -5.65
C ARG A 66 14.50 -18.24 -4.64
N GLY A 67 13.24 -17.90 -4.88
CA GLY A 67 12.08 -18.13 -4.02
C GLY A 67 11.14 -19.20 -4.60
N ALA A 68 10.03 -18.77 -5.18
CA ALA A 68 8.91 -19.63 -5.55
C ALA A 68 9.26 -20.79 -6.50
N ILE A 69 10.17 -20.61 -7.47
CA ILE A 69 10.58 -21.71 -8.37
C ILE A 69 11.38 -22.77 -7.59
N ARG A 70 12.30 -22.34 -6.73
CA ARG A 70 13.05 -23.28 -5.90
C ARG A 70 12.13 -24.03 -4.94
N ASP A 71 11.18 -23.34 -4.32
CA ASP A 71 10.21 -23.97 -3.43
C ASP A 71 9.30 -24.94 -4.19
N PHE A 72 8.86 -24.59 -5.39
CA PHE A 72 8.12 -25.49 -6.27
C PHE A 72 8.90 -26.79 -6.56
N GLN A 73 10.18 -26.67 -6.92
CA GLN A 73 11.04 -27.83 -7.17
C GLN A 73 11.23 -28.68 -5.91
N ASN A 74 11.43 -28.04 -4.76
CA ASN A 74 11.57 -28.72 -3.46
C ASN A 74 10.30 -29.48 -3.06
N ILE A 75 9.11 -28.90 -3.30
CA ILE A 75 7.81 -29.54 -3.03
C ILE A 75 7.62 -30.76 -3.93
N MET A 76 7.93 -30.61 -5.21
CA MET A 76 7.85 -31.72 -6.18
C MET A 76 8.86 -32.83 -5.87
N GLY A 77 10.03 -32.47 -5.32
CA GLY A 77 11.06 -33.42 -4.91
C GLY A 77 11.39 -34.44 -6.00
N THR A 78 11.24 -35.73 -5.68
CA THR A 78 11.50 -36.84 -6.63
C THR A 78 10.47 -36.94 -7.77
N GLU A 79 9.32 -36.26 -7.65
CA GLU A 79 8.31 -36.19 -8.72
C GLU A 79 8.61 -35.08 -9.74
N PHE A 80 9.61 -34.22 -9.47
CA PHE A 80 10.04 -33.20 -10.41
C PHE A 80 10.77 -33.84 -11.60
N ASP A 81 10.21 -33.69 -12.77
CA ASP A 81 10.74 -34.23 -14.01
C ASP A 81 11.31 -33.09 -14.88
N GLU A 82 12.63 -33.06 -14.99
CA GLU A 82 13.37 -32.04 -15.78
C GLU A 82 12.91 -31.98 -17.25
N THR A 83 12.42 -33.07 -17.81
CA THR A 83 11.94 -33.10 -19.20
C THR A 83 10.63 -32.36 -19.41
N ARG A 84 9.91 -32.11 -18.34
CA ARG A 84 8.64 -31.34 -18.29
C ARG A 84 8.83 -29.89 -17.96
N TRP A 85 10.07 -29.48 -17.63
CA TRP A 85 10.42 -28.13 -17.27
C TRP A 85 11.04 -27.37 -18.46
N ASN A 86 10.28 -26.41 -19.02
CA ASN A 86 10.82 -25.46 -19.98
C ASN A 86 11.57 -24.36 -19.21
N LYS A 87 12.91 -24.43 -19.22
CA LYS A 87 13.79 -23.47 -18.48
C LYS A 87 13.73 -22.05 -19.05
N THR A 88 13.49 -21.91 -20.35
CA THR A 88 13.45 -20.62 -21.05
C THR A 88 12.20 -19.84 -20.67
N ASP A 89 11.06 -20.49 -20.74
CA ASP A 89 9.76 -19.86 -20.45
C ASP A 89 9.35 -19.96 -18.99
N ALA A 90 10.08 -20.77 -18.20
CA ALA A 90 9.78 -21.11 -16.82
C ALA A 90 8.38 -21.73 -16.66
N ILE A 91 8.09 -22.78 -17.46
CA ILE A 91 6.81 -23.49 -17.47
C ILE A 91 7.03 -24.96 -17.11
N TYR A 92 6.24 -25.47 -16.16
CA TYR A 92 6.16 -26.90 -15.84
C TYR A 92 4.84 -27.48 -16.34
N SER A 93 4.92 -28.61 -17.08
CA SER A 93 3.78 -29.26 -17.69
C SER A 93 3.41 -30.53 -16.96
N PHE A 94 2.10 -30.77 -16.78
CA PHE A 94 1.52 -31.99 -16.23
C PHE A 94 0.86 -32.80 -17.37
N PRO A 95 1.57 -33.75 -18.04
CA PRO A 95 1.11 -34.37 -19.28
C PRO A 95 -0.12 -35.26 -19.11
N HIS A 96 -0.37 -35.76 -17.87
CA HIS A 96 -1.50 -36.67 -17.64
C HIS A 96 -2.88 -35.97 -17.75
N ASN A 97 -2.96 -34.65 -17.60
CA ASN A 97 -4.19 -33.87 -17.69
C ASN A 97 -4.05 -32.56 -18.48
N GLY A 98 -2.83 -32.22 -18.94
CA GLY A 98 -2.54 -31.00 -19.69
C GLY A 98 -2.53 -29.70 -18.88
N SER A 99 -2.38 -29.79 -17.56
CA SER A 99 -2.16 -28.61 -16.70
C SER A 99 -0.78 -28.03 -16.90
N ILE A 100 -0.65 -26.73 -16.66
CA ILE A 100 0.64 -26.04 -16.63
C ILE A 100 0.73 -25.13 -15.40
N ILE A 101 1.94 -25.00 -14.87
CA ILE A 101 2.31 -23.95 -13.94
C ILE A 101 3.41 -23.12 -14.59
N GLU A 102 3.15 -21.84 -14.83
CA GLU A 102 4.10 -20.90 -15.41
C GLU A 102 4.56 -19.88 -14.37
N PHE A 103 5.81 -19.43 -14.49
CA PHE A 103 6.40 -18.44 -13.62
C PHE A 103 6.89 -17.26 -14.46
N PHE A 104 6.49 -16.04 -14.12
CA PHE A 104 6.99 -14.85 -14.80
C PHE A 104 6.99 -13.62 -13.86
N SER A 105 7.73 -12.60 -14.24
CA SER A 105 7.88 -11.39 -13.47
C SER A 105 6.90 -10.29 -13.90
N ALA A 106 6.53 -9.45 -12.95
CA ALA A 106 5.61 -8.33 -13.15
C ALA A 106 6.16 -7.24 -14.08
N ASP A 107 7.47 -7.17 -14.27
CA ASP A 107 8.14 -6.26 -15.22
C ASP A 107 8.02 -6.71 -16.70
N SER A 108 7.55 -7.94 -16.94
CA SER A 108 7.34 -8.48 -18.28
C SER A 108 6.00 -8.03 -18.86
N SER A 109 5.98 -6.89 -19.55
CA SER A 109 4.75 -6.33 -20.14
C SER A 109 4.02 -7.31 -21.08
N ALA A 110 4.76 -8.08 -21.90
CA ALA A 110 4.20 -9.05 -22.81
C ALA A 110 3.44 -10.18 -22.09
N LYS A 111 3.92 -10.66 -20.92
CA LYS A 111 3.28 -11.73 -20.15
C LYS A 111 2.16 -11.19 -19.25
N VAL A 112 2.27 -9.96 -18.77
CA VAL A 112 1.19 -9.29 -18.01
C VAL A 112 -0.05 -9.08 -18.88
N HIS A 113 0.14 -8.69 -20.15
CA HIS A 113 -0.90 -8.53 -21.15
C HIS A 113 -1.22 -9.83 -21.94
N GLY A 114 -0.59 -10.93 -21.56
CA GLY A 114 -0.65 -12.23 -22.22
C GLY A 114 -2.00 -12.97 -22.09
N PRO A 115 -2.03 -14.30 -22.39
CA PRO A 115 -3.25 -15.10 -22.42
C PRO A 115 -3.94 -15.18 -21.05
N ALA A 116 -5.23 -15.55 -21.08
CA ALA A 116 -6.02 -15.81 -19.88
C ALA A 116 -5.46 -17.03 -19.12
N ARG A 117 -5.66 -17.04 -17.80
CA ARG A 117 -5.31 -18.11 -16.87
C ARG A 117 -6.49 -18.47 -15.99
N ASP A 118 -6.44 -19.66 -15.41
CA ASP A 118 -7.49 -20.08 -14.47
C ASP A 118 -7.19 -19.58 -13.07
N ILE A 119 -5.92 -19.71 -12.63
CA ILE A 119 -5.50 -19.35 -11.29
C ILE A 119 -4.27 -18.44 -11.37
N LEU A 120 -4.26 -17.41 -10.56
CA LEU A 120 -3.14 -16.51 -10.35
C LEU A 120 -2.60 -16.65 -8.92
N PHE A 121 -1.29 -16.69 -8.78
CA PHE A 121 -0.62 -16.54 -7.50
C PHE A 121 0.35 -15.37 -7.56
N LEU A 122 0.07 -14.31 -6.80
CA LEU A 122 0.98 -13.19 -6.60
C LEU A 122 1.86 -13.47 -5.39
N ASN A 123 3.11 -13.72 -5.64
CA ASN A 123 4.13 -13.97 -4.62
C ASN A 123 4.85 -12.67 -4.27
N GLU A 124 4.91 -12.37 -2.97
CA GLU A 124 5.44 -11.11 -2.43
C GLU A 124 4.78 -9.87 -3.03
N ALA A 125 3.46 -9.84 -2.96
CA ALA A 125 2.61 -8.84 -3.59
C ALA A 125 2.89 -7.40 -3.15
N GLN A 126 3.54 -7.18 -1.99
CA GLN A 126 3.97 -5.86 -1.53
C GLN A 126 4.94 -5.17 -2.51
N ASN A 127 5.61 -5.95 -3.36
CA ASN A 127 6.56 -5.45 -4.36
C ASN A 127 5.94 -5.29 -5.77
N ILE A 128 4.66 -5.66 -5.94
CA ILE A 128 3.97 -5.60 -7.24
C ILE A 128 3.05 -4.38 -7.30
N PRO A 129 3.22 -3.47 -8.29
CA PRO A 129 2.33 -2.33 -8.46
C PRO A 129 0.88 -2.74 -8.70
N TYR A 130 -0.08 -1.99 -8.13
CA TYR A 130 -1.50 -2.30 -8.26
C TYR A 130 -2.00 -2.34 -9.71
N ASP A 131 -1.49 -1.45 -10.57
CA ASP A 131 -1.91 -1.41 -11.98
C ASP A 131 -1.55 -2.69 -12.73
N ILE A 132 -0.42 -3.30 -12.40
CA ILE A 132 -0.02 -4.60 -12.92
C ILE A 132 -0.92 -5.71 -12.36
N ALA A 133 -1.11 -5.72 -11.03
CA ALA A 133 -1.97 -6.70 -10.37
C ALA A 133 -3.41 -6.67 -10.94
N ARG A 134 -3.97 -5.48 -11.14
CA ARG A 134 -5.31 -5.31 -11.73
C ARG A 134 -5.42 -5.89 -13.13
N GLN A 135 -4.40 -5.74 -13.98
CA GLN A 135 -4.39 -6.32 -15.32
C GLN A 135 -4.35 -7.85 -15.28
N LEU A 136 -3.60 -8.41 -14.33
CA LEU A 136 -3.56 -9.86 -14.11
C LEU A 136 -4.90 -10.39 -13.57
N PHE A 137 -5.57 -9.66 -12.67
CA PHE A 137 -6.87 -10.04 -12.11
C PHE A 137 -7.95 -10.19 -13.19
N VAL A 138 -8.02 -9.25 -14.13
CA VAL A 138 -9.00 -9.28 -15.23
C VAL A 138 -8.82 -10.50 -16.13
N ARG A 139 -7.59 -11.01 -16.25
CA ARG A 139 -7.23 -12.16 -17.09
C ARG A 139 -7.23 -13.50 -16.35
N THR A 140 -7.66 -13.50 -15.10
CA THR A 140 -7.77 -14.71 -14.29
C THR A 140 -9.23 -15.12 -14.17
N SER A 141 -9.59 -16.33 -14.60
CA SER A 141 -10.97 -16.77 -14.66
C SER A 141 -11.53 -17.27 -13.33
N GLU A 142 -10.73 -17.98 -12.51
CA GLU A 142 -11.24 -18.64 -11.31
C GLU A 142 -10.81 -17.95 -9.99
N ARG A 143 -9.52 -18.02 -9.63
CA ARG A 143 -9.05 -17.61 -8.28
C ARG A 143 -7.72 -16.91 -8.29
N ILE A 144 -7.53 -16.10 -7.27
CA ILE A 144 -6.33 -15.31 -7.05
C ILE A 144 -5.84 -15.57 -5.63
N LEU A 145 -4.63 -16.13 -5.53
CA LEU A 145 -3.89 -16.28 -4.28
C LEU A 145 -2.88 -15.14 -4.21
N ILE A 146 -2.69 -14.61 -3.02
CA ILE A 146 -1.75 -13.50 -2.77
C ILE A 146 -0.99 -13.83 -1.50
N ASP A 147 0.34 -13.77 -1.51
CA ASP A 147 1.10 -13.76 -0.28
C ASP A 147 1.93 -12.49 -0.15
N TYR A 148 2.17 -12.08 1.09
CA TYR A 148 3.00 -10.91 1.38
C TYR A 148 3.44 -10.87 2.83
N ASN A 149 4.55 -10.13 3.07
CA ASN A 149 4.92 -9.67 4.40
C ASN A 149 4.36 -8.25 4.58
N PRO A 150 3.66 -7.96 5.68
CA PRO A 150 2.95 -6.70 5.86
C PRO A 150 3.91 -5.57 6.30
N THR A 151 4.91 -5.25 5.47
CA THR A 151 5.89 -4.19 5.75
C THR A 151 5.25 -2.82 5.94
N HIS A 152 4.16 -2.58 5.23
CA HIS A 152 3.32 -1.38 5.30
C HIS A 152 1.94 -1.68 4.75
N SER A 153 0.97 -0.79 4.96
CA SER A 153 -0.34 -0.90 4.31
C SER A 153 -0.22 -0.54 2.82
N PHE A 154 -0.79 -1.38 1.95
CA PHE A 154 -0.73 -1.20 0.51
C PHE A 154 -2.03 -1.71 -0.14
N TRP A 155 -2.09 -1.76 -1.48
CA TRP A 155 -3.32 -2.02 -2.21
C TRP A 155 -4.02 -3.35 -1.87
N VAL A 156 -3.32 -4.37 -1.35
CA VAL A 156 -3.96 -5.62 -0.89
C VAL A 156 -4.85 -5.32 0.31
N ASN A 157 -4.33 -4.61 1.31
CA ASN A 157 -5.07 -4.26 2.53
C ASN A 157 -6.24 -3.29 2.26
N GLU A 158 -6.06 -2.40 1.26
CA GLU A 158 -7.03 -1.34 0.97
C GLU A 158 -8.14 -1.78 0.01
N ARG A 159 -7.84 -2.70 -0.92
CA ARG A 159 -8.71 -2.99 -2.07
C ARG A 159 -9.08 -4.46 -2.25
N VAL A 160 -8.33 -5.40 -1.66
CA VAL A 160 -8.58 -6.83 -1.80
C VAL A 160 -9.16 -7.41 -0.53
N GLU A 161 -8.51 -7.22 0.60
CA GLU A 161 -8.94 -7.80 1.89
C GLU A 161 -10.31 -7.32 2.37
N PRO A 162 -10.74 -6.05 2.13
CA PRO A 162 -12.08 -5.61 2.50
C PRO A 162 -13.23 -6.20 1.68
N ARG A 163 -12.93 -6.99 0.64
CA ARG A 163 -13.94 -7.58 -0.24
C ARG A 163 -14.64 -8.76 0.42
N GLU A 164 -15.93 -8.91 0.20
CA GLU A 164 -16.72 -10.05 0.68
C GLU A 164 -16.29 -11.40 0.09
N ASP A 165 -15.67 -11.38 -1.10
CA ASP A 165 -15.16 -12.56 -1.81
C ASP A 165 -13.67 -12.81 -1.53
N CYS A 166 -13.11 -12.26 -0.43
CA CYS A 166 -11.75 -12.46 0.02
C CYS A 166 -11.72 -13.22 1.35
N VAL A 167 -10.85 -14.23 1.44
CA VAL A 167 -10.50 -14.90 2.69
C VAL A 167 -9.07 -14.54 3.06
N CYS A 168 -8.90 -13.96 4.25
CA CYS A 168 -7.59 -13.58 4.78
C CYS A 168 -7.06 -14.67 5.72
N ILE A 169 -5.81 -15.08 5.51
CA ILE A 169 -5.06 -16.01 6.35
C ILE A 169 -3.89 -15.24 6.95
N HIS A 170 -3.81 -15.25 8.27
CA HIS A 170 -2.68 -14.68 8.98
C HIS A 170 -1.80 -15.79 9.55
N SER A 171 -0.47 -15.67 9.42
CA SER A 171 0.46 -16.69 9.90
C SER A 171 1.77 -16.10 10.41
N THR A 172 2.37 -16.79 11.36
CA THR A 172 3.67 -16.47 11.95
C THR A 172 4.63 -17.65 11.76
N PHE A 173 5.90 -17.48 12.08
CA PHE A 173 6.87 -18.57 12.07
C PHE A 173 6.47 -19.75 12.98
N LYS A 174 5.65 -19.51 14.03
CA LYS A 174 5.12 -20.54 14.93
C LYS A 174 4.08 -21.46 14.27
N ASP A 175 3.41 -20.98 13.22
CA ASP A 175 2.42 -21.74 12.46
C ASP A 175 3.07 -22.63 11.38
N ASN A 176 4.39 -22.44 11.14
CA ASN A 176 5.18 -23.28 10.26
C ASN A 176 5.62 -24.58 10.99
N CYS A 177 4.64 -25.37 11.37
CA CYS A 177 4.80 -26.62 12.10
C CYS A 177 3.89 -27.70 11.49
N ASP A 178 4.27 -28.95 11.67
CA ASP A 178 3.48 -30.10 11.27
C ASP A 178 2.08 -30.04 11.93
N CYS A 179 1.03 -30.15 11.12
CA CYS A 179 -0.35 -30.00 11.60
C CYS A 179 -0.79 -31.15 12.54
N SER A 180 -0.12 -32.30 12.49
CA SER A 180 -0.44 -33.50 13.29
C SER A 180 0.37 -33.58 14.59
N THR A 181 1.67 -33.26 14.52
CA THR A 181 2.58 -33.37 15.68
C THR A 181 2.81 -32.04 16.39
N GLY A 182 2.60 -30.92 15.70
CA GLY A 182 2.94 -29.59 16.21
C GLY A 182 4.43 -29.27 16.15
N GLU A 183 5.27 -30.19 15.66
CA GLU A 183 6.71 -29.99 15.54
C GLU A 183 7.03 -28.94 14.47
N THR A 184 7.86 -27.95 14.81
CA THR A 184 8.24 -26.90 13.87
C THR A 184 9.12 -27.46 12.73
N PHE A 185 8.91 -26.91 11.51
CA PHE A 185 9.79 -27.20 10.37
C PHE A 185 11.06 -26.32 10.33
N LEU A 186 11.19 -25.39 11.27
CA LEU A 186 12.36 -24.51 11.39
C LEU A 186 13.42 -25.15 12.27
N SER A 187 14.69 -24.91 11.96
CA SER A 187 15.76 -25.30 12.85
C SER A 187 15.73 -24.45 14.13
N PRO A 188 16.27 -24.99 15.26
CA PRO A 188 16.36 -24.20 16.49
C PRO A 188 17.15 -22.89 16.32
N GLU A 189 18.14 -22.88 15.42
CA GLU A 189 18.91 -21.68 15.07
C GLU A 189 18.04 -20.62 14.38
N GLN A 190 17.20 -21.04 13.44
CA GLN A 190 16.28 -20.13 12.73
C GLN A 190 15.25 -19.51 13.69
N VAL A 191 14.73 -20.29 14.62
CA VAL A 191 13.80 -19.80 15.65
C VAL A 191 14.49 -18.78 16.54
N ARG A 192 15.69 -19.11 17.07
CA ARG A 192 16.48 -18.19 17.90
C ARG A 192 16.80 -16.88 17.17
N GLU A 193 17.19 -16.96 15.90
CA GLU A 193 17.47 -15.77 15.08
C GLU A 193 16.25 -14.87 14.93
N ILE A 194 15.07 -15.44 14.67
CA ILE A 194 13.83 -14.67 14.60
C ILE A 194 13.51 -14.02 15.96
N GLU A 195 13.63 -14.78 17.05
CA GLU A 195 13.30 -14.31 18.41
C GLU A 195 14.30 -13.29 18.94
N SER A 196 15.55 -13.30 18.49
CA SER A 196 16.56 -12.32 18.89
C SER A 196 16.23 -10.89 18.44
N ASN A 197 15.37 -10.76 17.42
CA ASN A 197 14.94 -9.46 16.89
C ASN A 197 13.69 -8.86 17.60
N GLN A 198 13.27 -9.41 18.74
CA GLN A 198 12.12 -8.89 19.49
C GLN A 198 12.32 -7.46 20.02
N THR A 199 13.55 -7.02 20.19
CA THR A 199 13.89 -5.66 20.63
C THR A 199 13.69 -4.61 19.54
N ASP A 200 13.74 -5.00 18.27
CA ASP A 200 13.34 -4.16 17.14
C ASP A 200 11.82 -4.25 16.97
N ILE A 201 11.12 -3.30 17.52
CA ILE A 201 9.65 -3.29 17.61
C ILE A 201 9.00 -3.40 16.23
N ASN A 202 9.52 -2.67 15.22
CA ASN A 202 8.95 -2.69 13.88
C ASN A 202 9.29 -3.98 13.13
N TRP A 203 10.53 -4.44 13.19
CA TRP A 203 10.93 -5.70 12.61
C TRP A 203 10.12 -6.87 13.21
N TRP A 204 10.01 -6.92 14.54
CA TRP A 204 9.24 -7.95 15.24
C TRP A 204 7.76 -7.92 14.87
N ARG A 205 7.18 -6.71 14.77
CA ARG A 205 5.79 -6.53 14.35
C ARG A 205 5.54 -7.13 12.96
N VAL A 206 6.40 -6.84 11.99
CA VAL A 206 6.27 -7.29 10.60
C VAL A 206 6.67 -8.76 10.44
N TYR A 207 7.90 -9.07 10.81
CA TYR A 207 8.52 -10.34 10.46
C TYR A 207 8.32 -11.42 11.53
N GLY A 208 8.20 -11.05 12.80
CA GLY A 208 7.86 -11.97 13.89
C GLY A 208 6.38 -12.25 13.97
N LEU A 209 5.57 -11.20 14.08
CA LEU A 209 4.14 -11.29 14.31
C LEU A 209 3.29 -11.26 13.04
N GLY A 210 3.83 -10.89 11.88
CA GLY A 210 3.06 -10.76 10.64
C GLY A 210 2.02 -9.64 10.65
N LEU A 211 2.21 -8.62 11.48
CA LEU A 211 1.32 -7.47 11.58
C LEU A 211 1.84 -6.31 10.73
N VAL A 212 0.92 -5.46 10.27
CA VAL A 212 1.30 -4.31 9.43
C VAL A 212 2.31 -3.45 10.17
N GLY A 213 3.49 -3.31 9.58
CA GLY A 213 4.59 -2.50 10.09
C GLY A 213 4.35 -1.00 9.90
N GLN A 214 5.18 -0.22 10.56
CA GLN A 214 5.32 1.19 10.28
C GLN A 214 6.50 1.38 9.32
N LEU A 215 6.33 2.21 8.31
CA LEU A 215 7.45 2.60 7.44
C LEU A 215 8.49 3.35 8.28
N GLU A 216 9.74 2.93 8.19
CA GLU A 216 10.83 3.68 8.79
C GLU A 216 10.95 5.07 8.13
N GLY A 217 11.24 6.07 8.94
CA GLY A 217 11.37 7.43 8.43
C GLY A 217 10.06 8.13 8.09
N LEU A 218 8.89 7.62 8.57
CA LEU A 218 7.62 8.34 8.42
C LEU A 218 7.74 9.78 8.91
N ILE A 219 7.26 10.70 8.09
CA ILE A 219 7.24 12.13 8.45
C ILE A 219 6.16 12.38 9.51
N PHE A 220 5.00 11.75 9.38
CA PHE A 220 3.87 11.86 10.29
C PHE A 220 3.47 10.49 10.83
N PRO A 221 4.24 9.91 11.80
CA PRO A 221 3.96 8.57 12.33
C PRO A 221 2.66 8.51 13.12
N ASP A 222 2.28 9.61 13.76
CA ASP A 222 1.15 9.69 14.69
C ASP A 222 0.11 10.68 14.16
N PHE A 223 -1.08 10.16 13.84
CA PHE A 223 -2.28 10.95 13.61
C PHE A 223 -3.52 10.19 14.06
N GLU A 224 -4.55 10.92 14.48
CA GLU A 224 -5.80 10.36 14.95
C GLU A 224 -6.90 10.54 13.90
N GLN A 225 -7.76 9.54 13.76
CA GLN A 225 -8.91 9.63 12.88
C GLN A 225 -10.15 10.07 13.67
N ILE A 226 -10.86 11.06 13.12
CA ILE A 226 -12.08 11.63 13.69
C ILE A 226 -13.24 11.50 12.71
N ASP A 227 -14.48 11.63 13.19
CA ASP A 227 -15.65 11.57 12.33
C ASP A 227 -15.94 12.92 11.67
N ILE A 228 -15.81 14.03 12.40
CA ILE A 228 -16.21 15.39 11.99
C ILE A 228 -15.18 16.40 12.47
N LEU A 229 -14.94 17.46 11.67
CA LEU A 229 -14.11 18.58 12.10
C LEU A 229 -14.76 19.34 13.27
N PRO A 230 -13.98 19.77 14.28
CA PRO A 230 -14.52 20.57 15.38
C PRO A 230 -14.93 21.97 14.92
N ASP A 231 -15.94 22.53 15.58
CA ASP A 231 -16.40 23.91 15.34
C ASP A 231 -15.63 24.96 16.14
N GLY A 232 -15.77 26.21 15.72
CA GLY A 232 -15.22 27.37 16.47
C GLY A 232 -13.71 27.55 16.40
N LEU A 233 -13.01 26.83 15.50
CA LEU A 233 -11.58 26.96 15.25
C LEU A 233 -11.29 27.85 14.04
N VAL A 234 -10.03 28.24 13.90
CA VAL A 234 -9.56 28.95 12.70
C VAL A 234 -9.72 28.03 11.49
N GLU A 235 -10.30 28.58 10.43
CA GLU A 235 -10.63 27.84 9.22
C GLU A 235 -9.81 28.34 8.03
N THR A 236 -9.29 27.43 7.25
CA THR A 236 -8.54 27.67 6.01
C THR A 236 -8.64 26.48 5.09
N TYR A 237 -8.27 26.65 3.84
CA TYR A 237 -8.23 25.58 2.85
C TYR A 237 -6.87 25.59 2.14
N GLY A 238 -6.43 24.41 1.69
CA GLY A 238 -5.27 24.28 0.84
C GLY A 238 -5.62 23.56 -0.44
N GLN A 239 -4.97 23.94 -1.53
CA GLN A 239 -5.27 23.42 -2.86
C GLN A 239 -3.99 23.13 -3.62
N ASP A 240 -3.83 21.89 -4.10
CA ASP A 240 -2.78 21.47 -5.00
C ASP A 240 -3.38 21.16 -6.37
N TYR A 241 -2.76 21.72 -7.43
CA TYR A 241 -3.34 21.68 -8.78
C TYR A 241 -2.61 20.62 -9.62
N GLY A 242 -3.34 19.61 -10.05
CA GLY A 242 -2.92 18.64 -11.05
C GLY A 242 -3.92 18.58 -12.21
N PHE A 243 -3.58 17.90 -13.28
CA PHE A 243 -4.48 17.72 -14.41
C PHE A 243 -4.41 16.30 -14.98
N THR A 244 -3.46 16.01 -15.87
CA THR A 244 -3.42 14.74 -16.61
C THR A 244 -2.89 13.57 -15.78
N ASN A 245 -1.73 13.73 -15.18
CA ASN A 245 -1.07 12.68 -14.42
C ASN A 245 -1.37 12.76 -12.92
N ASP A 246 -1.42 13.97 -12.41
CA ASP A 246 -1.62 14.26 -11.00
C ASP A 246 -3.05 14.72 -10.72
N PRO A 247 -3.62 14.39 -9.56
CA PRO A 247 -4.94 14.87 -9.17
C PRO A 247 -4.90 16.33 -8.73
N SER A 248 -5.99 17.07 -8.99
CA SER A 248 -6.27 18.27 -8.24
C SER A 248 -6.88 17.90 -6.89
N THR A 249 -6.38 18.50 -5.82
CA THR A 249 -6.79 18.18 -4.46
C THR A 249 -7.13 19.43 -3.65
N MET A 250 -8.05 19.29 -2.72
CA MET A 250 -8.37 20.35 -1.76
C MET A 250 -8.58 19.77 -0.36
N ILE A 251 -7.94 20.38 0.61
CA ILE A 251 -8.04 20.03 2.03
C ILE A 251 -8.65 21.20 2.80
N HIS A 252 -9.72 20.92 3.53
CA HIS A 252 -10.28 21.79 4.54
C HIS A 252 -9.48 21.61 5.83
N THR A 253 -8.95 22.70 6.35
CA THR A 253 -8.07 22.68 7.52
C THR A 253 -8.68 23.54 8.64
N LYS A 254 -8.75 22.97 9.84
CA LYS A 254 -9.01 23.74 11.05
C LYS A 254 -7.80 23.72 11.97
N ILE A 255 -7.50 24.85 12.58
CA ILE A 255 -6.28 25.08 13.35
C ILE A 255 -6.64 25.51 14.79
N ASP A 256 -6.22 24.69 15.77
CA ASP A 256 -6.28 25.00 17.20
C ASP A 256 -4.89 25.39 17.69
N THR A 257 -4.64 26.69 17.80
CA THR A 257 -3.36 27.20 18.28
C THR A 257 -3.15 26.98 19.79
N ALA A 258 -4.23 26.90 20.56
CA ALA A 258 -4.15 26.71 22.01
C ALA A 258 -3.70 25.29 22.35
N ARG A 259 -4.17 24.31 21.60
CA ARG A 259 -3.81 22.89 21.78
C ARG A 259 -2.69 22.41 20.86
N LYS A 260 -2.20 23.26 19.95
CA LYS A 260 -1.31 22.88 18.86
C LYS A 260 -1.84 21.67 18.09
N ALA A 261 -3.06 21.77 17.58
CA ALA A 261 -3.72 20.71 16.85
C ALA A 261 -4.16 21.19 15.46
N LEU A 262 -3.97 20.33 14.48
CA LEU A 262 -4.37 20.49 13.07
C LEU A 262 -5.42 19.44 12.76
N TYR A 263 -6.51 19.88 12.14
CA TYR A 263 -7.62 19.03 11.77
C TYR A 263 -7.81 19.14 10.26
N PHE A 264 -7.83 17.99 9.57
CA PHE A 264 -7.89 17.92 8.12
C PHE A 264 -9.10 17.14 7.66
N ASP A 265 -9.73 17.62 6.58
CA ASP A 265 -10.82 16.98 5.89
C ASP A 265 -10.65 17.12 4.38
N GLU A 266 -10.66 16.01 3.65
CA GLU A 266 -10.49 15.97 2.21
C GLU A 266 -11.79 16.43 1.52
N VAL A 267 -11.73 17.56 0.81
CA VAL A 267 -12.87 18.10 0.07
C VAL A 267 -13.02 17.37 -1.26
N TYR A 268 -11.93 17.27 -2.01
CA TYR A 268 -11.88 16.47 -3.23
C TYR A 268 -10.44 16.00 -3.56
N TYR A 269 -10.38 14.91 -4.32
CA TYR A 269 -9.17 14.34 -4.91
C TYR A 269 -9.52 13.74 -6.28
N ARG A 270 -9.21 14.44 -7.39
CA ARG A 270 -9.66 14.04 -8.71
C ARG A 270 -8.73 14.48 -9.82
N LYS A 271 -8.50 13.61 -10.81
CA LYS A 271 -7.74 13.92 -12.03
C LYS A 271 -8.64 14.54 -13.10
N GLY A 272 -8.02 15.32 -14.00
CA GLY A 272 -8.68 15.88 -15.18
C GLY A 272 -9.71 16.96 -14.87
N MET A 273 -9.58 17.68 -13.74
CA MET A 273 -10.47 18.78 -13.39
C MET A 273 -10.08 20.07 -14.10
N LEU A 274 -11.03 20.70 -14.73
CA LEU A 274 -10.94 22.10 -15.16
C LEU A 274 -11.24 23.03 -13.97
N ASN A 275 -10.86 24.31 -14.07
CA ASN A 275 -11.13 25.29 -13.01
C ASN A 275 -12.62 25.42 -12.68
N ALA A 276 -13.50 25.32 -13.70
CA ALA A 276 -14.95 25.29 -13.51
C ALA A 276 -15.43 24.04 -12.74
N ASP A 277 -14.74 22.89 -12.91
CA ASP A 277 -15.07 21.67 -12.17
C ASP A 277 -14.67 21.81 -10.70
N MET A 278 -13.49 22.38 -10.43
CA MET A 278 -13.03 22.69 -9.07
C MET A 278 -14.02 23.64 -8.37
N ALA A 279 -14.47 24.71 -9.07
CA ALA A 279 -15.45 25.63 -8.50
C ALA A 279 -16.78 24.95 -8.16
N ARG A 280 -17.26 24.02 -8.99
CA ARG A 280 -18.46 23.22 -8.73
C ARG A 280 -18.31 22.26 -7.54
N GLU A 281 -17.16 21.60 -7.44
CA GLU A 281 -16.90 20.73 -6.29
C GLU A 281 -16.83 21.53 -4.98
N MET A 282 -16.16 22.69 -4.99
CA MET A 282 -16.13 23.59 -3.84
C MET A 282 -17.54 24.05 -3.44
N GLU A 283 -18.38 24.40 -4.41
CA GLU A 283 -19.78 24.81 -4.15
C GLU A 283 -20.60 23.64 -3.56
N SER A 284 -20.47 22.44 -4.14
CA SER A 284 -21.13 21.22 -3.65
C SER A 284 -20.69 20.84 -2.24
N ALA A 285 -19.43 21.08 -1.90
CA ALA A 285 -18.87 20.83 -0.58
C ALA A 285 -19.18 21.94 0.45
N GLY A 286 -19.88 23.00 0.04
CA GLY A 286 -20.25 24.12 0.91
C GLY A 286 -19.08 25.06 1.26
N VAL A 287 -18.01 25.09 0.46
CA VAL A 287 -16.89 26.01 0.67
C VAL A 287 -17.40 27.45 0.51
N PRO A 288 -17.25 28.33 1.53
CA PRO A 288 -17.88 29.63 1.51
C PRO A 288 -17.21 30.58 0.51
N LYS A 289 -18.04 31.20 -0.38
CA LYS A 289 -17.58 32.27 -1.24
C LYS A 289 -17.24 33.51 -0.40
N ARG A 290 -16.07 34.14 -0.67
CA ARG A 290 -15.52 35.28 0.11
C ARG A 290 -15.30 34.97 1.60
N GLY A 291 -15.22 33.69 1.94
CA GLY A 291 -15.02 33.22 3.32
C GLY A 291 -13.55 33.01 3.67
N ALA A 292 -13.29 31.89 4.38
CA ALA A 292 -11.94 31.50 4.79
C ALA A 292 -10.95 31.45 3.61
N PRO A 293 -9.67 31.79 3.82
CA PRO A 293 -8.69 31.81 2.75
C PRO A 293 -8.39 30.40 2.22
N ILE A 294 -8.24 30.31 0.90
CA ILE A 294 -7.84 29.12 0.19
C ILE A 294 -6.43 29.35 -0.35
N PHE A 295 -5.44 28.58 0.11
CA PHE A 295 -4.07 28.71 -0.32
C PHE A 295 -3.76 27.69 -1.42
N GLY A 296 -3.70 28.17 -2.67
CA GLY A 296 -3.38 27.38 -3.84
C GLY A 296 -1.90 27.41 -4.18
N ASP A 297 -1.42 26.38 -4.90
CA ASP A 297 -0.06 26.36 -5.40
C ASP A 297 0.25 27.64 -6.20
N CYS A 298 1.27 28.37 -5.76
CA CYS A 298 1.68 29.63 -6.40
C CYS A 298 2.29 29.44 -7.80
N ALA A 299 2.58 28.22 -8.23
CA ALA A 299 3.03 27.90 -9.58
C ALA A 299 1.90 28.08 -10.63
N GLU A 300 0.63 28.10 -10.19
CA GLU A 300 -0.57 28.18 -11.04
C GLU A 300 -1.34 29.52 -10.88
N PRO A 301 -0.73 30.68 -11.17
CA PRO A 301 -1.37 31.98 -10.92
C PRO A 301 -2.63 32.21 -11.76
N LYS A 302 -2.75 31.58 -12.94
CA LYS A 302 -3.92 31.66 -13.79
C LYS A 302 -5.11 30.95 -13.15
N THR A 303 -4.90 29.76 -12.60
CA THR A 303 -5.92 29.00 -11.88
C THR A 303 -6.41 29.75 -10.65
N ILE A 304 -5.48 30.33 -9.86
CA ILE A 304 -5.80 31.18 -8.71
C ILE A 304 -6.70 32.35 -9.15
N ALA A 305 -6.29 33.11 -10.17
CA ALA A 305 -7.05 34.26 -10.66
C ALA A 305 -8.46 33.87 -11.15
N GLU A 306 -8.58 32.77 -11.87
CA GLU A 306 -9.87 32.29 -12.38
C GLU A 306 -10.80 31.85 -11.25
N LEU A 307 -10.30 31.10 -10.25
CA LEU A 307 -11.11 30.71 -9.10
C LEU A 307 -11.59 31.92 -8.27
N CYS A 308 -10.81 32.98 -8.22
CA CYS A 308 -11.26 34.26 -7.65
C CYS A 308 -12.45 34.85 -8.41
N THR A 309 -12.55 34.69 -9.74
CA THR A 309 -13.72 35.19 -10.53
C THR A 309 -14.99 34.42 -10.17
N TYR A 310 -14.89 33.17 -9.72
CA TYR A 310 -16.04 32.40 -9.18
C TYR A 310 -16.45 32.82 -7.76
N GLY A 311 -15.74 33.80 -7.16
CA GLY A 311 -16.06 34.39 -5.87
C GLY A 311 -15.34 33.73 -4.67
N TYR A 312 -14.38 32.86 -4.89
CA TYR A 312 -13.59 32.26 -3.83
C TYR A 312 -12.40 33.11 -3.41
N ASN A 313 -12.03 33.07 -2.13
CA ASN A 313 -10.89 33.83 -1.58
C ASN A 313 -9.58 33.02 -1.76
N VAL A 314 -9.16 32.83 -3.01
CA VAL A 314 -7.94 32.06 -3.32
C VAL A 314 -6.72 32.97 -3.31
N GLN A 315 -5.68 32.52 -2.64
CA GLN A 315 -4.42 33.23 -2.47
C GLN A 315 -3.24 32.28 -2.80
N PRO A 316 -2.11 32.81 -3.30
CA PRO A 316 -0.93 31.98 -3.49
C PRO A 316 -0.39 31.47 -2.15
N CYS A 317 0.03 30.20 -2.12
CA CYS A 317 0.59 29.61 -0.92
C CYS A 317 1.99 30.16 -0.62
N TYR A 318 2.38 30.07 0.65
CA TYR A 318 3.71 30.44 1.13
C TYR A 318 4.74 29.36 0.76
N LYS A 319 5.79 29.75 0.01
CA LYS A 319 6.90 28.87 -0.40
C LYS A 319 8.30 29.46 -0.12
N ALA A 320 8.41 30.46 0.76
CA ALA A 320 9.71 31.09 1.03
C ALA A 320 10.66 30.20 1.88
N THR A 321 10.14 29.19 2.57
CA THR A 321 10.94 28.17 3.26
C THR A 321 10.92 26.85 2.52
N ARG A 322 11.92 25.98 2.77
CA ARG A 322 12.00 24.66 2.15
C ARG A 322 10.84 23.76 2.59
N LYS A 323 10.42 22.86 1.71
CA LYS A 323 9.34 21.88 2.02
C LYS A 323 9.63 21.10 3.31
N ALA A 324 10.86 20.65 3.50
CA ALA A 324 11.27 19.94 4.71
C ALA A 324 11.09 20.75 5.99
N GLU A 325 11.40 22.04 5.97
CA GLU A 325 11.21 22.94 7.13
C GLU A 325 9.73 23.13 7.46
N GLN A 326 8.88 23.28 6.44
CA GLN A 326 7.43 23.38 6.60
C GLN A 326 6.84 22.08 7.19
N LEU A 327 7.32 20.93 6.74
CA LEU A 327 6.90 19.62 7.29
C LEU A 327 7.35 19.46 8.75
N GLN A 328 8.56 19.88 9.10
CA GLN A 328 9.03 19.87 10.49
C GLN A 328 8.18 20.77 11.39
N GLU A 329 7.72 21.90 10.88
CA GLU A 329 6.80 22.77 11.62
C GLU A 329 5.47 22.05 11.90
N MET A 330 4.89 21.39 10.89
CA MET A 330 3.65 20.62 11.04
C MET A 330 3.81 19.44 12.00
N LYS A 331 4.97 18.78 12.05
CA LYS A 331 5.26 17.70 13.02
C LYS A 331 5.16 18.14 14.47
N GLY A 332 5.35 19.41 14.76
CA GLY A 332 5.18 19.97 16.11
C GLY A 332 3.73 20.08 16.57
N TRP A 333 2.76 19.67 15.74
CA TRP A 333 1.33 19.76 16.01
C TRP A 333 0.73 18.35 16.08
N LYS A 334 -0.33 18.18 16.89
CA LYS A 334 -1.16 16.98 16.84
C LYS A 334 -2.00 16.99 15.56
N ILE A 335 -2.03 15.87 14.85
CA ILE A 335 -2.75 15.77 13.57
C ILE A 335 -3.99 14.91 13.75
N TYR A 336 -5.13 15.45 13.32
CA TYR A 336 -6.42 14.80 13.26
C TYR A 336 -6.93 14.81 11.83
N VAL A 337 -7.46 13.67 11.36
CA VAL A 337 -7.94 13.52 9.99
C VAL A 337 -9.31 12.89 9.99
N THR A 338 -10.26 13.41 9.23
CA THR A 338 -11.57 12.77 9.11
C THR A 338 -11.46 11.41 8.46
N LYS A 339 -12.21 10.42 8.95
CA LYS A 339 -12.21 9.03 8.45
C LYS A 339 -12.53 8.95 6.93
N ARG A 340 -13.29 9.91 6.40
CA ARG A 340 -13.63 9.97 4.98
C ARG A 340 -12.48 10.44 4.07
N SER A 341 -11.44 11.04 4.63
CA SER A 341 -10.26 11.56 3.90
C SER A 341 -9.29 10.44 3.50
N LEU A 342 -9.77 9.51 2.69
CA LEU A 342 -9.06 8.26 2.39
C LEU A 342 -7.73 8.48 1.68
N ASN A 343 -7.65 9.47 0.77
CA ASN A 343 -6.40 9.75 0.06
C ASN A 343 -5.37 10.39 1.00
N LEU A 344 -5.78 11.37 1.82
CA LEU A 344 -4.89 11.98 2.81
C LEU A 344 -4.39 10.96 3.83
N ILE A 345 -5.25 10.07 4.33
CA ILE A 345 -4.85 8.98 5.24
C ILE A 345 -3.82 8.06 4.58
N ARG A 346 -4.02 7.72 3.30
CA ARG A 346 -3.07 6.89 2.54
C ARG A 346 -1.72 7.59 2.37
N GLU A 347 -1.72 8.86 2.00
CA GLU A 347 -0.50 9.65 1.84
C GLU A 347 0.24 9.80 3.18
N LEU A 348 -0.44 10.13 4.28
CA LEU A 348 0.17 10.21 5.63
C LEU A 348 0.85 8.91 6.05
N ARG A 349 0.24 7.76 5.74
CA ARG A 349 0.79 6.43 6.08
C ARG A 349 1.99 6.04 5.23
N GLY A 350 2.17 6.67 4.08
CA GLY A 350 3.25 6.36 3.14
C GLY A 350 4.32 7.44 3.02
N TYR A 351 4.19 8.59 3.69
CA TYR A 351 5.06 9.73 3.48
C TYR A 351 6.30 9.67 4.35
N VAL A 352 7.43 9.34 3.71
CA VAL A 352 8.72 9.12 4.37
C VAL A 352 9.78 10.11 3.88
N TRP A 353 10.82 10.28 4.70
CA TRP A 353 12.04 10.93 4.26
C TRP A 353 12.80 10.04 3.28
N GLN A 354 13.45 10.63 2.29
CA GLN A 354 14.36 9.92 1.41
C GLN A 354 15.55 9.37 2.20
N THR A 355 16.08 8.25 1.72
CA THR A 355 17.33 7.68 2.24
C THR A 355 18.39 7.68 1.13
N ASP A 356 19.65 7.85 1.49
CA ASP A 356 20.77 7.66 0.59
C ASP A 356 21.04 6.17 0.32
N LYS A 357 22.06 5.87 -0.48
CA LYS A 357 22.43 4.50 -0.85
C LYS A 357 22.89 3.64 0.34
N ASP A 358 23.30 4.29 1.42
CA ASP A 358 23.77 3.65 2.65
C ASP A 358 22.65 3.54 3.71
N GLY A 359 21.41 3.90 3.35
CA GLY A 359 20.23 3.84 4.22
C GLY A 359 20.12 5.02 5.20
N LYS A 360 20.96 6.04 5.07
CA LYS A 360 20.90 7.22 5.92
C LYS A 360 19.78 8.16 5.46
N GLN A 361 18.94 8.57 6.39
CA GLN A 361 17.82 9.48 6.13
C GLN A 361 18.32 10.85 5.65
N LEU A 362 17.79 11.32 4.54
CA LEU A 362 17.96 12.66 4.01
C LEU A 362 16.83 13.56 4.54
N ASN A 363 17.11 14.87 4.69
CA ASN A 363 16.08 15.86 5.08
C ASN A 363 15.25 16.30 3.85
N GLU A 364 14.89 15.36 2.99
CA GLU A 364 14.04 15.58 1.83
C GLU A 364 12.95 14.52 1.80
N PRO A 365 11.67 14.90 1.67
CA PRO A 365 10.59 13.92 1.56
C PRO A 365 10.63 13.21 0.19
N ILE A 366 10.07 12.01 0.11
CA ILE A 366 9.79 11.41 -1.20
C ILE A 366 8.73 12.27 -1.91
N GLY A 367 9.01 12.61 -3.19
CA GLY A 367 8.10 13.42 -4.01
C GLY A 367 7.12 12.55 -4.81
N VAL A 368 6.48 11.57 -4.18
CA VAL A 368 5.53 10.66 -4.84
C VAL A 368 4.26 10.55 -4.00
N ASN A 369 3.10 10.78 -4.65
CA ASN A 369 1.79 10.68 -4.02
C ASN A 369 1.66 11.54 -2.75
N ASP A 370 1.97 12.82 -2.84
CA ASP A 370 1.95 13.78 -1.73
C ASP A 370 1.03 15.00 -1.97
N HIS A 371 0.07 14.85 -2.89
CA HIS A 371 -0.81 15.94 -3.35
C HIS A 371 -1.73 16.47 -2.24
N THR A 372 -2.37 15.60 -1.47
CA THR A 372 -3.22 16.02 -0.35
C THR A 372 -2.39 16.58 0.79
N LEU A 373 -1.19 16.03 1.02
CA LEU A 373 -0.23 16.53 2.00
C LEU A 373 0.30 17.91 1.59
N ASP A 374 0.55 18.15 0.31
CA ASP A 374 0.95 19.47 -0.18
C ASP A 374 -0.18 20.48 -0.02
N ALA A 375 -1.41 20.12 -0.35
CA ALA A 375 -2.58 20.95 -0.08
C ALA A 375 -2.72 21.27 1.42
N ALA A 376 -2.63 20.27 2.31
CA ALA A 376 -2.64 20.47 3.75
C ALA A 376 -1.50 21.39 4.23
N ARG A 377 -0.29 21.17 3.72
CA ARG A 377 0.88 21.99 4.01
C ARG A 377 0.68 23.45 3.57
N TYR A 378 0.14 23.68 2.38
CA TYR A 378 -0.14 25.03 1.88
C TYR A 378 -1.10 25.77 2.80
N SER A 379 -2.18 25.13 3.26
CA SER A 379 -3.12 25.75 4.17
C SER A 379 -2.50 26.13 5.51
N VAL A 380 -1.77 25.20 6.14
CA VAL A 380 -1.18 25.38 7.46
C VAL A 380 -0.06 26.43 7.44
N THR A 381 0.93 26.26 6.56
CA THR A 381 2.11 27.12 6.56
C THR A 381 1.80 28.53 6.11
N SER A 382 0.92 28.72 5.11
CA SER A 382 0.51 30.06 4.68
C SER A 382 -0.25 30.80 5.77
N TRP A 383 -1.14 30.11 6.48
CA TRP A 383 -1.84 30.71 7.60
C TRP A 383 -0.89 31.07 8.76
N LEU A 384 0.00 30.18 9.14
CA LEU A 384 0.98 30.43 10.21
C LEU A 384 1.89 31.62 9.87
N TYR A 385 2.31 31.76 8.61
CA TYR A 385 3.09 32.90 8.17
C TYR A 385 2.31 34.22 8.31
N GLN A 386 1.05 34.26 7.86
CA GLN A 386 0.20 35.44 8.00
C GLN A 386 -0.08 35.80 9.46
N TYR A 387 -0.28 34.79 10.32
CA TYR A 387 -0.50 34.99 11.74
C TYR A 387 0.76 35.56 12.44
N ARG A 388 1.93 34.96 12.17
CA ARG A 388 3.21 35.45 12.72
C ARG A 388 3.52 36.87 12.25
N GLY A 389 3.25 37.19 11.00
CA GLY A 389 3.42 38.54 10.46
C GLY A 389 2.55 39.59 11.16
N ARG A 390 1.32 39.25 11.53
CA ARG A 390 0.43 40.13 12.29
C ARG A 390 0.87 40.31 13.74
N GLY A 391 1.42 39.26 14.37
CA GLY A 391 1.93 39.34 15.75
C GLY A 391 3.14 40.24 15.92
N GLN A 392 3.97 40.39 14.90
CA GLN A 392 5.12 41.31 14.92
C GLN A 392 4.71 42.81 14.85
N TYR A 393 3.53 43.12 14.31
CA TYR A 393 3.03 44.52 14.23
C TYR A 393 2.19 44.95 15.42
N CYS A 394 1.82 44.05 16.33
CA CYS A 394 1.06 44.40 17.54
C CYS A 394 1.95 44.85 18.71
N PHE A 395 3.27 44.89 18.57
CA PHE A 395 4.23 45.31 19.60
C PHE A 395 5.14 46.47 19.13
N ARG A 396 4.63 47.35 18.26
CA ARG A 396 5.29 48.64 18.00
C ARG A 396 4.37 49.80 18.34
#